data_73820f3e520a9e4cea4036d4ae31e6ba
#
_entry.id   73820f3e520a9e4cea4036d4ae31e6ba
#
_cell.length_a   1.000
_cell.length_b   1.000
_cell.length_c   1.000
_cell.angle_alpha   90.00
_cell.angle_beta   90.00
_cell.angle_gamma   90.00
#
_symmetry.space_group_name_H-M   'P 1'
#
loop_
_entity.id
_entity.type
_entity.pdbx_description
1 polymer ?
#
loop_
_entity_poly.entity_id
_entity_poly.type
_entity_poly.pdbx_seq_one_letter_code
_entity_poly.pdbx_strand_id
1 'polypeptide(L)'
;MDTKSTVTSFFQKFFNEHDLSVVDQYLSPDYIQHDWDVPPGRDGFRNYFEQVFQRFPQFHVDVRHVIVDGDMVAVHGYGVTDPGKIEVLVVDIYRMKDGQLAEHWGTVQSLPDEQFGNPNLI
;
A
#
# COMPACT_ATOMS: atom_id res chain seq x y z
N MET A 1 -16.00 -8.15 -8.69
CA MET A 1 -15.55 -6.88 -8.10
C MET A 1 -14.69 -6.16 -9.12
N ASP A 2 -14.91 -4.88 -9.36
CA ASP A 2 -14.07 -4.14 -10.30
C ASP A 2 -12.67 -3.87 -9.71
N THR A 3 -11.75 -3.42 -10.55
CA THR A 3 -10.36 -3.17 -10.14
C THR A 3 -10.27 -2.17 -9.00
N LYS A 4 -10.99 -1.07 -9.06
CA LYS A 4 -10.98 -0.06 -8.00
C LYS A 4 -11.43 -0.64 -6.66
N SER A 5 -12.53 -1.39 -6.66
CA SER A 5 -13.07 -2.02 -5.46
C SER A 5 -12.11 -3.08 -4.90
N THR A 6 -11.50 -3.87 -5.77
CA THR A 6 -10.51 -4.88 -5.35
C THR A 6 -9.34 -4.23 -4.64
N VAL A 7 -8.75 -3.19 -5.23
CA VAL A 7 -7.58 -2.52 -4.65
C VAL A 7 -7.94 -1.79 -3.37
N THR A 8 -9.08 -1.10 -3.34
CA THR A 8 -9.56 -0.41 -2.13
C THR A 8 -9.81 -1.40 -1.00
N SER A 9 -10.42 -2.54 -1.29
CA SER A 9 -10.67 -3.60 -0.31
C SER A 9 -9.36 -4.18 0.21
N PHE A 10 -8.37 -4.40 -0.67
CA PHE A 10 -7.06 -4.87 -0.26
C PHE A 10 -6.40 -3.90 0.72
N PHE A 11 -6.39 -2.60 0.41
CA PHE A 11 -5.81 -1.58 1.30
C PHE A 11 -6.49 -1.58 2.66
N GLN A 12 -7.83 -1.65 2.69
CA GLN A 12 -8.57 -1.66 3.94
C GLN A 12 -8.27 -2.89 4.78
N LYS A 13 -8.34 -4.06 4.20
CA LYS A 13 -8.16 -5.32 4.95
C LYS A 13 -6.71 -5.54 5.34
N PHE A 14 -5.79 -5.32 4.42
CA PHE A 14 -4.39 -5.62 4.67
C PHE A 14 -3.71 -4.51 5.47
N PHE A 15 -3.64 -3.29 4.90
CA PHE A 15 -2.89 -2.21 5.53
C PHE A 15 -3.58 -1.62 6.76
N ASN A 16 -4.90 -1.57 6.79
CA ASN A 16 -5.64 -0.89 7.85
C ASN A 16 -6.14 -1.85 8.93
N GLU A 17 -6.55 -3.06 8.57
CA GLU A 17 -6.96 -4.08 9.55
C GLU A 17 -5.82 -5.03 9.91
N HIS A 18 -4.67 -4.94 9.25
CA HIS A 18 -3.49 -5.77 9.46
C HIS A 18 -3.77 -7.27 9.29
N ASP A 19 -4.63 -7.61 8.34
CA ASP A 19 -5.02 -9.00 8.08
C ASP A 19 -4.04 -9.64 7.11
N LEU A 20 -3.03 -10.33 7.63
CA LEU A 20 -2.03 -11.01 6.82
C LEU A 20 -2.60 -12.18 6.02
N SER A 21 -3.75 -12.72 6.44
CA SER A 21 -4.35 -13.89 5.78
C SER A 21 -4.90 -13.59 4.39
N VAL A 22 -5.13 -12.30 4.05
CA VAL A 22 -5.70 -11.93 2.75
C VAL A 22 -4.65 -11.82 1.63
N VAL A 23 -3.37 -11.95 1.94
CA VAL A 23 -2.31 -11.79 0.93
C VAL A 23 -2.51 -12.76 -0.24
N ASP A 24 -2.78 -14.03 0.04
CA ASP A 24 -2.94 -15.02 -1.03
C ASP A 24 -4.21 -14.82 -1.86
N GLN A 25 -5.20 -14.13 -1.31
CA GLN A 25 -6.42 -13.77 -2.03
C GLN A 25 -6.18 -12.61 -3.00
N TYR A 26 -5.43 -11.60 -2.59
CA TYR A 26 -5.27 -10.36 -3.35
C TYR A 26 -4.02 -10.30 -4.20
N LEU A 27 -2.92 -10.95 -3.79
CA LEU A 27 -1.69 -10.96 -4.56
C LEU A 27 -1.59 -12.23 -5.40
N SER A 28 -1.16 -12.07 -6.66
CA SER A 28 -0.91 -13.19 -7.56
C SER A 28 0.20 -14.10 -7.02
N PRO A 29 0.15 -15.42 -7.27
CA PRO A 29 1.27 -16.30 -6.95
C PRO A 29 2.60 -15.87 -7.57
N ASP A 30 2.53 -15.18 -8.71
CA ASP A 30 3.70 -14.68 -9.44
C ASP A 30 3.99 -13.20 -9.16
N TYR A 31 3.54 -12.71 -8.01
CA TYR A 31 3.66 -11.30 -7.64
C TYR A 31 5.10 -10.80 -7.75
N ILE A 32 5.27 -9.68 -8.46
CA ILE A 32 6.57 -9.04 -8.72
C ILE A 32 6.63 -7.74 -7.92
N GLN A 33 7.62 -7.63 -7.04
CA GLN A 33 7.86 -6.44 -6.22
C GLN A 33 9.03 -5.65 -6.76
N HIS A 34 8.84 -4.33 -6.95
CA HIS A 34 9.91 -3.43 -7.40
C HIS A 34 10.45 -2.55 -6.29
N ASP A 35 9.87 -2.54 -5.10
CA ASP A 35 10.42 -1.80 -3.97
C ASP A 35 11.73 -2.46 -3.51
N TRP A 36 12.80 -1.66 -3.47
CA TRP A 36 14.13 -2.17 -3.17
C TRP A 36 14.27 -2.75 -1.76
N ASP A 37 13.45 -2.27 -0.83
CA ASP A 37 13.51 -2.62 0.59
C ASP A 37 12.49 -3.69 1.03
N VAL A 38 11.66 -4.17 0.10
CA VAL A 38 10.68 -5.24 0.38
C VAL A 38 11.15 -6.52 -0.32
N PRO A 39 11.35 -7.63 0.42
CA PRO A 39 11.75 -8.88 -0.20
C PRO A 39 10.75 -9.36 -1.26
N PRO A 40 11.21 -10.09 -2.28
CA PRO A 40 10.35 -10.47 -3.42
C PRO A 40 9.27 -11.49 -3.07
N GLY A 41 8.21 -11.47 -3.88
CA GLY A 41 7.12 -12.45 -3.81
C GLY A 41 6.12 -12.18 -2.69
N ARG A 42 5.07 -13.01 -2.67
CA ARG A 42 4.00 -12.89 -1.65
C ARG A 42 4.53 -13.11 -0.23
N ASP A 43 5.41 -14.08 -0.05
CA ASP A 43 5.96 -14.37 1.27
C ASP A 43 6.86 -13.25 1.76
N GLY A 44 7.68 -12.69 0.88
CA GLY A 44 8.51 -11.53 1.22
C GLY A 44 7.67 -10.34 1.62
N PHE A 45 6.62 -10.06 0.88
CA PHE A 45 5.66 -8.99 1.20
C PHE A 45 4.99 -9.22 2.56
N ARG A 46 4.45 -10.41 2.77
CA ARG A 46 3.78 -10.78 4.02
C ARG A 46 4.70 -10.64 5.23
N ASN A 47 5.91 -11.17 5.13
CA ASN A 47 6.86 -11.16 6.24
C ASN A 47 7.34 -9.74 6.56
N TYR A 48 7.55 -8.92 5.55
CA TYR A 48 7.93 -7.51 5.74
C TYR A 48 6.85 -6.75 6.51
N PHE A 49 5.59 -6.84 6.08
CA PHE A 49 4.51 -6.09 6.72
C PHE A 49 4.09 -6.68 8.06
N GLU A 50 4.28 -7.98 8.29
CA GLU A 50 4.12 -8.54 9.64
C GLU A 50 5.00 -7.79 10.64
N GLN A 51 6.26 -7.53 10.29
CA GLN A 51 7.18 -6.77 11.14
C GLN A 51 6.76 -5.31 11.28
N VAL A 52 6.30 -4.68 10.18
CA VAL A 52 5.80 -3.29 10.22
C VAL A 52 4.61 -3.19 11.18
N PHE A 53 3.66 -4.11 11.10
CA PHE A 53 2.46 -4.08 11.95
C PHE A 53 2.77 -4.35 13.42
N GLN A 54 3.77 -5.20 13.70
CA GLN A 54 4.22 -5.43 15.06
C GLN A 54 4.91 -4.19 15.65
N ARG A 55 5.73 -3.52 14.84
CA ARG A 55 6.45 -2.32 15.26
C ARG A 55 5.52 -1.11 15.38
N PHE A 56 4.54 -1.00 14.48
CA PHE A 56 3.60 0.12 14.42
C PHE A 56 2.16 -0.42 14.45
N PRO A 57 1.63 -0.78 15.64
CA PRO A 57 0.29 -1.37 15.73
C PRO A 57 -0.83 -0.48 15.21
N GLN A 58 -0.59 0.83 15.10
CA GLN A 58 -1.57 1.80 14.61
C GLN A 58 -1.33 2.20 13.16
N PHE A 59 -0.39 1.53 12.47
CA PHE A 59 -0.12 1.80 11.07
C PHE A 59 -1.39 1.67 10.24
N HIS A 60 -1.63 2.67 9.39
CA HIS A 60 -2.69 2.59 8.39
C HIS A 60 -2.34 3.47 7.19
N VAL A 61 -3.03 3.24 6.08
CA VAL A 61 -2.91 4.03 4.85
C VAL A 61 -4.26 4.67 4.56
N ASP A 62 -4.27 5.99 4.42
CA ASP A 62 -5.46 6.71 3.99
C ASP A 62 -5.39 6.88 2.47
N VAL A 63 -6.32 6.24 1.76
CA VAL A 63 -6.37 6.27 0.29
C VAL A 63 -7.16 7.49 -0.16
N ARG A 64 -6.52 8.34 -0.98
CA ARG A 64 -7.14 9.58 -1.48
C ARG A 64 -7.62 9.48 -2.91
N HIS A 65 -6.85 8.84 -3.78
CA HIS A 65 -7.19 8.69 -5.19
C HIS A 65 -6.88 7.28 -5.66
N VAL A 66 -7.77 6.72 -6.47
CA VAL A 66 -7.53 5.47 -7.18
C VAL A 66 -7.83 5.72 -8.65
N ILE A 67 -6.82 5.58 -9.48
CA ILE A 67 -6.90 5.85 -10.92
C ILE A 67 -6.65 4.55 -11.66
N VAL A 68 -7.61 4.13 -12.48
CA VAL A 68 -7.55 2.87 -13.21
C VAL A 68 -7.45 3.13 -14.71
N ASP A 69 -6.48 2.48 -15.35
CA ASP A 69 -6.31 2.50 -16.80
C ASP A 69 -6.00 1.09 -17.28
N GLY A 70 -7.01 0.40 -17.82
CA GLY A 70 -6.87 -1.00 -18.24
C GLY A 70 -6.53 -1.91 -17.07
N ASP A 71 -5.42 -2.63 -17.18
CA ASP A 71 -4.91 -3.50 -16.12
C ASP A 71 -3.99 -2.78 -15.13
N MET A 72 -3.78 -1.48 -15.30
CA MET A 72 -2.93 -0.67 -14.42
C MET A 72 -3.78 0.16 -13.47
N VAL A 73 -3.33 0.27 -12.22
CA VAL A 73 -4.00 1.08 -11.22
C VAL A 73 -2.99 1.84 -10.37
N ALA A 74 -3.26 3.14 -10.17
CA ALA A 74 -2.46 3.98 -9.30
C ALA A 74 -3.26 4.35 -8.06
N VAL A 75 -2.63 4.24 -6.90
CA VAL A 75 -3.22 4.60 -5.60
C VAL A 75 -2.39 5.71 -5.00
N HIS A 76 -3.04 6.83 -4.70
CA HIS A 76 -2.42 7.97 -4.03
C HIS A 76 -3.00 8.11 -2.63
N GLY A 77 -2.13 8.31 -1.64
CA GLY A 77 -2.56 8.46 -0.27
C GLY A 77 -1.41 8.80 0.67
N TYR A 78 -1.61 8.53 1.95
CA TYR A 78 -0.57 8.73 2.94
C TYR A 78 -0.59 7.63 4.00
N GLY A 79 0.60 7.35 4.55
CA GLY A 79 0.77 6.38 5.63
C GLY A 79 0.91 7.09 6.97
N VAL A 80 0.31 6.50 8.00
CA VAL A 80 0.34 6.98 9.38
C VAL A 80 0.87 5.86 10.26
N THR A 81 1.89 6.16 11.07
CA THR A 81 2.43 5.19 12.04
C THR A 81 1.96 5.49 13.46
N ASP A 82 1.76 6.78 13.75
CA ASP A 82 1.21 7.24 15.03
C ASP A 82 -0.05 8.05 14.78
N PRO A 83 -1.07 7.99 15.66
CA PRO A 83 -2.31 8.72 15.46
C PRO A 83 -2.07 10.22 15.26
N GLY A 84 -2.70 10.77 14.22
CA GLY A 84 -2.65 12.21 13.92
C GLY A 84 -1.39 12.66 13.20
N LYS A 85 -0.45 11.77 12.89
CA LYS A 85 0.80 12.13 12.21
C LYS A 85 0.92 11.47 10.86
N ILE A 86 1.01 12.26 9.80
CA ILE A 86 1.32 11.77 8.45
C ILE A 86 2.83 11.56 8.36
N GLU A 87 3.25 10.31 8.15
CA GLU A 87 4.66 9.94 8.07
C GLU A 87 5.18 9.99 6.64
N VAL A 88 4.39 9.49 5.69
CA VAL A 88 4.80 9.38 4.30
C VAL A 88 3.65 9.69 3.37
N LEU A 89 3.97 10.32 2.24
CA LEU A 89 3.06 10.41 1.10
C LEU A 89 3.41 9.26 0.17
N VAL A 90 2.39 8.56 -0.37
CA VAL A 90 2.61 7.36 -1.17
C VAL A 90 1.91 7.45 -2.52
N VAL A 91 2.57 6.92 -3.54
CA VAL A 91 1.97 6.55 -4.81
C VAL A 91 2.36 5.11 -5.10
N ASP A 92 1.36 4.24 -5.16
CA ASP A 92 1.53 2.83 -5.47
C ASP A 92 0.90 2.55 -6.81
N ILE A 93 1.65 1.88 -7.68
CA ILE A 93 1.16 1.46 -8.99
C ILE A 93 1.14 -0.06 -9.01
N TYR A 94 0.02 -0.64 -9.46
CA TYR A 94 -0.13 -2.07 -9.60
C TYR A 94 -0.53 -2.43 -11.02
N ARG A 95 -0.05 -3.59 -11.48
CA ARG A 95 -0.60 -4.27 -12.64
C ARG A 95 -1.47 -5.40 -12.14
N MET A 96 -2.69 -5.45 -12.67
CA MET A 96 -3.66 -6.49 -12.32
C MET A 96 -3.59 -7.65 -13.30
N LYS A 97 -3.81 -8.87 -12.79
CA LYS A 97 -3.93 -10.08 -13.61
C LYS A 97 -4.92 -11.02 -12.94
N ASP A 98 -5.93 -11.45 -13.69
CA ASP A 98 -6.95 -12.38 -13.20
C ASP A 98 -7.60 -11.94 -11.88
N GLY A 99 -7.84 -10.65 -11.73
CA GLY A 99 -8.46 -10.09 -10.54
C GLY A 99 -7.54 -9.94 -9.33
N GLN A 100 -6.25 -10.14 -9.50
CA GLN A 100 -5.26 -10.05 -8.43
C GLN A 100 -4.18 -9.02 -8.76
N LEU A 101 -3.53 -8.50 -7.72
CA LEU A 101 -2.36 -7.63 -7.85
C LEU A 101 -1.17 -8.49 -8.24
N ALA A 102 -0.65 -8.29 -9.46
CA ALA A 102 0.41 -9.13 -10.02
C ALA A 102 1.79 -8.48 -9.99
N GLU A 103 1.84 -7.14 -9.95
CA GLU A 103 3.10 -6.40 -9.99
C GLU A 103 2.93 -5.05 -9.31
N HIS A 104 3.95 -4.60 -8.60
CA HIS A 104 3.88 -3.37 -7.80
C HIS A 104 5.13 -2.51 -7.98
N TRP A 105 4.90 -1.22 -8.19
CA TRP A 105 5.91 -0.16 -8.12
C TRP A 105 5.44 0.83 -7.06
N GLY A 106 6.31 1.16 -6.11
CA GLY A 106 5.98 2.12 -5.07
C GLY A 106 6.92 3.29 -5.05
N THR A 107 6.39 4.46 -4.74
CA THR A 107 7.17 5.66 -4.49
C THR A 107 6.65 6.31 -3.22
N VAL A 108 7.56 6.60 -2.30
CA VAL A 108 7.20 7.25 -1.05
C VAL A 108 8.02 8.53 -0.88
N GLN A 109 7.37 9.54 -0.31
CA GLN A 109 8.02 10.76 0.12
C GLN A 109 7.92 10.82 1.64
N SER A 110 9.05 10.66 2.33
CA SER A 110 9.08 10.80 3.78
C SER A 110 8.98 12.27 4.15
N LEU A 111 8.15 12.58 5.16
CA LEU A 111 7.95 13.95 5.60
C LEU A 111 8.87 14.25 6.79
N PRO A 112 9.61 15.37 6.74
CA PRO A 112 10.40 15.82 7.89
C PRO A 112 9.48 16.38 8.98
N ASP A 113 9.99 16.50 10.20
CA ASP A 113 9.26 17.12 11.30
C ASP A 113 8.92 18.58 10.99
N GLU A 114 9.82 19.28 10.32
CA GLU A 114 9.59 20.64 9.86
C GLU A 114 9.00 20.64 8.45
N GLN A 115 7.79 21.15 8.28
CA GLN A 115 7.01 21.03 7.04
C GLN A 115 6.61 22.39 6.43
N PHE A 116 7.33 23.45 6.68
CA PHE A 116 7.09 24.77 6.06
C PHE A 116 5.62 25.25 6.09
N GLY A 117 4.77 24.67 6.94
CA GLY A 117 3.40 25.11 7.15
C GLY A 117 2.45 24.91 5.97
N ASN A 118 2.77 24.05 5.01
CA ASN A 118 1.88 23.78 3.87
C ASN A 118 0.65 22.98 4.34
N PRO A 119 -0.59 23.54 4.26
CA PRO A 119 -1.80 22.81 4.66
C PRO A 119 -2.30 21.81 3.59
N ASN A 120 -1.68 21.78 2.41
CA ASN A 120 -2.14 21.00 1.25
C ASN A 120 -1.18 19.88 0.93
N LEU A 121 -0.77 19.08 1.94
CA LEU A 121 0.15 17.96 1.75
C LEU A 121 -0.50 16.80 0.99
N ILE A 122 -1.82 16.68 1.09
CA ILE A 122 -2.53 15.55 0.52
C ILE A 122 -3.77 15.96 -0.28
#